data_4b922331d48044de890c9645739f124f
#
_entry.id   4b922331d48044de890c9645739f124f
#
_cell.length_a   1.000
_cell.length_b   1.000
_cell.length_c   1.000
_cell.angle_alpha   90.00
_cell.angle_beta   90.00
_cell.angle_gamma   90.00
#
_symmetry.space_group_name_H-M   'P 1'
#
loop_
_entity.id
_entity.type
_entity.pdbx_description
1 polymer ?
#
loop_
_entity_poly.entity_id
_entity_poly.type
_entity_poly.pdbx_seq_one_letter_code
_entity_poly.pdbx_strand_id
1 'polypeptide(L)'
;SPSLTALLLKIVNSPFYGTRSEVLTISKALFIMGIKNLKILMMGYGAQTVFQTMENKKIQDYLWKHSISVGVLSKLLSEHFFKVVHSEAYVSGLLHDIGKIVLFSHDKKRFIQSLISEKGKMKNFVDSEQELFGFSHIETGYFLISKLGFSGTIKDIILYHHYPEYASEN
;
A
#
# COMPACT_ATOMS: atom_id res chain seq x y z
N SER A 1 14.51 13.97 -1.55
CA SER A 1 14.32 13.98 -3.02
C SER A 1 13.55 15.24 -3.42
N PRO A 2 13.98 15.99 -4.46
CA PRO A 2 13.26 17.19 -4.92
C PRO A 2 11.78 16.93 -5.19
N SER A 3 11.44 15.77 -5.74
CA SER A 3 10.06 15.35 -6.05
C SER A 3 9.19 15.22 -4.79
N LEU A 4 9.73 14.68 -3.70
CA LEU A 4 9.00 14.53 -2.43
C LEU A 4 8.78 15.90 -1.77
N THR A 5 9.78 16.79 -1.81
CA THR A 5 9.65 18.16 -1.32
C THR A 5 8.55 18.92 -2.08
N ALA A 6 8.57 18.85 -3.40
CA ALA A 6 7.55 19.49 -4.23
C ALA A 6 6.14 18.93 -3.94
N LEU A 7 6.03 17.61 -3.78
CA LEU A 7 4.76 16.96 -3.41
C LEU A 7 4.26 17.42 -2.04
N LEU A 8 5.13 17.46 -1.04
CA LEU A 8 4.81 17.93 0.32
C LEU A 8 4.26 19.37 0.28
N LEU A 9 4.98 20.27 -0.37
CA LEU A 9 4.57 21.69 -0.49
C LEU A 9 3.26 21.84 -1.25
N LYS A 10 3.07 21.09 -2.35
CA LYS A 10 1.82 21.08 -3.13
C LYS A 10 0.63 20.63 -2.27
N ILE A 11 0.79 19.58 -1.46
CA ILE A 11 -0.28 19.05 -0.60
C ILE A 11 -0.64 20.06 0.49
N VAL A 12 0.35 20.63 1.18
CA VAL A 12 0.08 21.59 2.27
C VAL A 12 -0.54 22.90 1.74
N ASN A 13 -0.21 23.30 0.53
CA ASN A 13 -0.83 24.47 -0.13
C ASN A 13 -2.18 24.16 -0.78
N SER A 14 -2.69 22.94 -0.68
CA SER A 14 -4.03 22.60 -1.19
C SER A 14 -5.13 23.22 -0.30
N PRO A 15 -6.34 23.42 -0.85
CA PRO A 15 -7.48 23.91 -0.08
C PRO A 15 -7.81 23.09 1.17
N PHE A 16 -7.40 21.81 1.21
CA PHE A 16 -7.61 20.91 2.35
C PHE A 16 -6.98 21.43 3.65
N TYR A 17 -5.80 22.04 3.56
CA TYR A 17 -5.11 22.57 4.75
C TYR A 17 -5.48 24.03 5.07
N GLY A 18 -6.20 24.73 4.18
CA GLY A 18 -6.75 26.06 4.42
C GLY A 18 -5.70 27.12 4.83
N THR A 19 -4.48 27.01 4.30
CA THR A 19 -3.41 27.94 4.66
C THR A 19 -3.73 29.36 4.14
N ARG A 20 -3.58 30.37 5.02
CA ARG A 20 -3.83 31.79 4.68
C ARG A 20 -2.78 32.40 3.72
N SER A 21 -1.63 31.79 3.63
CA SER A 21 -0.51 32.22 2.78
C SER A 21 0.24 31.00 2.26
N GLU A 22 0.89 31.14 1.14
CA GLU A 22 1.69 30.09 0.54
C GLU A 22 2.80 29.59 1.49
N VAL A 23 2.92 28.27 1.59
CA VAL A 23 3.93 27.59 2.39
C VAL A 23 5.11 27.23 1.48
N LEU A 24 6.25 27.85 1.72
CA LEU A 24 7.45 27.71 0.87
C LEU A 24 8.55 26.87 1.51
N THR A 25 8.40 26.50 2.80
CA THR A 25 9.46 25.79 3.53
C THR A 25 8.97 24.43 4.04
N ILE A 26 9.87 23.44 4.01
CA ILE A 26 9.61 22.09 4.55
C ILE A 26 9.24 22.18 6.03
N SER A 27 9.94 22.98 6.83
CA SER A 27 9.69 23.11 8.28
C SER A 27 8.26 23.60 8.55
N LYS A 28 7.78 24.61 7.81
CA LYS A 28 6.40 25.11 7.94
C LYS A 28 5.39 24.08 7.45
N ALA A 29 5.69 23.35 6.37
CA ALA A 29 4.85 22.27 5.86
C ALA A 29 4.72 21.13 6.89
N LEU A 30 5.81 20.72 7.54
CA LEU A 30 5.81 19.71 8.59
C LEU A 30 5.02 20.15 9.83
N PHE A 31 5.15 21.41 10.21
CA PHE A 31 4.39 21.97 11.33
C PHE A 31 2.87 21.91 11.06
N ILE A 32 2.44 22.27 9.85
CA ILE A 32 1.02 22.27 9.46
C ILE A 32 0.47 20.85 9.29
N MET A 33 1.21 19.99 8.59
CA MET A 33 0.79 18.61 8.30
C MET A 33 0.87 17.68 9.51
N GLY A 34 1.86 17.88 10.35
CA GLY A 34 2.20 17.01 11.46
C GLY A 34 2.92 15.72 11.02
N ILE A 35 3.64 15.12 11.97
CA ILE A 35 4.50 13.95 11.71
C ILE A 35 3.71 12.70 11.26
N LYS A 36 2.48 12.51 11.76
CA LYS A 36 1.64 11.35 11.37
C LYS A 36 1.28 11.40 9.89
N ASN A 37 0.77 12.55 9.41
CA ASN A 37 0.41 12.72 8.00
C ASN A 37 1.64 12.69 7.08
N LEU A 38 2.78 13.21 7.55
CA LEU A 38 4.03 13.08 6.82
C LEU A 38 4.42 11.61 6.62
N LYS A 39 4.35 10.78 7.67
CA LYS A 39 4.65 9.34 7.55
C LYS A 39 3.74 8.68 6.51
N ILE A 40 2.43 8.91 6.56
CA ILE A 40 1.46 8.40 5.59
C ILE A 40 1.83 8.84 4.17
N LEU A 41 2.13 10.12 3.98
CA LEU A 41 2.55 10.66 2.67
C LEU A 41 3.81 9.98 2.14
N MET A 42 4.83 9.83 3.00
CA MET A 42 6.08 9.18 2.61
C MET A 42 5.89 7.71 2.24
N MET A 43 5.07 6.98 2.99
CA MET A 43 4.76 5.59 2.71
C MET A 43 3.98 5.45 1.40
N GLY A 44 2.96 6.29 1.18
CA GLY A 44 2.22 6.33 -0.08
C GLY A 44 3.10 6.67 -1.28
N TYR A 45 3.99 7.65 -1.14
CA TYR A 45 4.95 8.00 -2.18
C TYR A 45 5.94 6.86 -2.46
N GLY A 46 6.45 6.22 -1.41
CA GLY A 46 7.33 5.05 -1.54
C GLY A 46 6.63 3.90 -2.26
N ALA A 47 5.42 3.55 -1.85
CA ALA A 47 4.61 2.53 -2.51
C ALA A 47 4.39 2.87 -4.00
N GLN A 48 3.95 4.11 -4.31
CA GLN A 48 3.76 4.56 -5.69
C GLN A 48 5.03 4.39 -6.53
N THR A 49 6.20 4.75 -5.97
CA THR A 49 7.48 4.62 -6.66
C THR A 49 7.79 3.16 -7.00
N VAL A 50 7.49 2.23 -6.08
CA VAL A 50 7.66 0.79 -6.33
C VAL A 50 6.69 0.30 -7.42
N PHE A 51 5.41 0.71 -7.38
CA PHE A 51 4.46 0.39 -8.45
C PHE A 51 4.92 0.93 -9.81
N GLN A 52 5.52 2.11 -9.86
CA GLN A 52 6.02 2.72 -11.10
C GLN A 52 7.17 1.94 -11.77
N THR A 53 7.81 1.02 -11.07
CA THR A 53 8.82 0.12 -11.69
C THR A 53 8.20 -0.94 -12.59
N MET A 54 6.89 -1.15 -12.54
CA MET A 54 6.21 -2.14 -13.37
C MET A 54 6.10 -1.65 -14.82
N GLU A 55 6.63 -2.42 -15.76
CA GLU A 55 6.61 -2.08 -17.20
C GLU A 55 5.21 -2.13 -17.83
N ASN A 56 4.30 -2.97 -17.29
CA ASN A 56 2.95 -3.10 -17.81
C ASN A 56 2.02 -2.05 -17.18
N LYS A 57 1.78 -0.96 -17.88
CA LYS A 57 0.99 0.17 -17.41
C LYS A 57 -0.45 -0.21 -16.98
N LYS A 58 -1.10 -1.13 -17.69
CA LYS A 58 -2.47 -1.56 -17.35
C LYS A 58 -2.52 -2.31 -16.03
N ILE A 59 -1.57 -3.22 -15.81
CA ILE A 59 -1.47 -3.97 -14.55
C ILE A 59 -1.05 -3.03 -13.42
N GLN A 60 -0.08 -2.16 -13.66
CA GLN A 60 0.35 -1.13 -12.71
C GLN A 60 -0.83 -0.28 -12.25
N ASP A 61 -1.60 0.29 -13.17
CA ASP A 61 -2.75 1.16 -12.86
C ASP A 61 -3.85 0.41 -12.11
N TYR A 62 -4.09 -0.87 -12.47
CA TYR A 62 -5.06 -1.72 -11.79
C TYR A 62 -4.65 -1.97 -10.33
N LEU A 63 -3.45 -2.48 -10.11
CA LEU A 63 -2.93 -2.77 -8.76
C LEU A 63 -2.83 -1.50 -7.92
N TRP A 64 -2.35 -0.40 -8.49
CA TRP A 64 -2.24 0.88 -7.80
C TRP A 64 -3.60 1.42 -7.35
N LYS A 65 -4.60 1.42 -8.25
CA LYS A 65 -5.96 1.84 -7.92
C LYS A 65 -6.58 0.96 -6.83
N HIS A 66 -6.38 -0.35 -6.92
CA HIS A 66 -6.82 -1.30 -5.90
C HIS A 66 -6.19 -0.94 -4.54
N SER A 67 -4.88 -0.83 -4.46
CA SER A 67 -4.15 -0.51 -3.23
C SER A 67 -4.61 0.81 -2.58
N ILE A 68 -4.79 1.88 -3.38
CA ILE A 68 -5.31 3.15 -2.87
C ILE A 68 -6.74 2.98 -2.34
N SER A 69 -7.61 2.31 -3.10
CA SER A 69 -9.00 2.12 -2.71
C SER A 69 -9.11 1.35 -1.39
N VAL A 70 -8.35 0.26 -1.24
CA VAL A 70 -8.32 -0.51 0.00
C VAL A 70 -7.75 0.34 1.14
N GLY A 71 -6.68 1.09 0.91
CA GLY A 71 -6.12 1.99 1.93
C GLY A 71 -7.12 3.03 2.43
N VAL A 72 -7.84 3.71 1.51
CA VAL A 72 -8.87 4.69 1.85
C VAL A 72 -10.02 4.04 2.60
N LEU A 73 -10.53 2.90 2.13
CA LEU A 73 -11.62 2.18 2.78
C LEU A 73 -11.22 1.69 4.18
N SER A 74 -10.03 1.12 4.34
CA SER A 74 -9.51 0.69 5.64
C SER A 74 -9.46 1.83 6.65
N LYS A 75 -9.01 3.02 6.21
CA LYS A 75 -9.01 4.22 7.04
C LYS A 75 -10.44 4.63 7.44
N LEU A 76 -11.36 4.73 6.49
CA LEU A 76 -12.75 5.14 6.73
C LEU A 76 -13.47 4.16 7.67
N LEU A 77 -13.28 2.86 7.47
CA LEU A 77 -13.87 1.83 8.33
C LEU A 77 -13.29 1.90 9.75
N SER A 78 -11.98 2.09 9.88
CA SER A 78 -11.31 2.26 11.17
C SER A 78 -11.87 3.47 11.95
N GLU A 79 -12.04 4.61 11.27
CA GLU A 79 -12.60 5.82 11.86
C GLU A 79 -14.07 5.63 12.26
N HIS A 80 -14.86 4.95 11.43
CA HIS A 80 -16.29 4.77 11.66
C HIS A 80 -16.60 3.77 12.78
N PHE A 81 -16.00 2.59 12.74
CA PHE A 81 -16.33 1.50 13.65
C PHE A 81 -15.56 1.53 14.97
N PHE A 82 -14.30 1.93 14.93
CA PHE A 82 -13.44 1.89 16.14
C PHE A 82 -13.26 3.26 16.78
N LYS A 83 -13.76 4.34 16.18
CA LYS A 83 -13.63 5.73 16.64
C LYS A 83 -12.18 6.14 16.96
N VAL A 84 -11.23 5.43 16.42
CA VAL A 84 -9.80 5.66 16.57
C VAL A 84 -9.21 5.84 15.19
N VAL A 85 -8.52 6.96 14.99
CA VAL A 85 -7.79 7.19 13.74
C VAL A 85 -6.52 6.32 13.77
N HIS A 86 -6.64 5.11 13.28
CA HIS A 86 -5.48 4.28 13.06
C HIS A 86 -4.77 4.74 11.79
N SER A 87 -3.74 5.58 11.94
CA SER A 87 -2.89 6.00 10.82
C SER A 87 -2.30 4.79 10.06
N GLU A 88 -2.17 3.66 10.74
CA GLU A 88 -1.69 2.41 10.18
C GLU A 88 -2.72 1.71 9.30
N ALA A 89 -4.03 1.91 9.51
CA ALA A 89 -5.07 1.28 8.69
C ALA A 89 -4.97 1.66 7.21
N TYR A 90 -4.73 2.95 6.92
CA TYR A 90 -4.49 3.39 5.54
C TYR A 90 -3.26 2.73 4.93
N VAL A 91 -2.15 2.72 5.68
CA VAL A 91 -0.87 2.18 5.21
C VAL A 91 -0.96 0.68 5.00
N SER A 92 -1.60 -0.02 5.92
CA SER A 92 -1.81 -1.47 5.81
C SER A 92 -2.64 -1.83 4.57
N GLY A 93 -3.76 -1.14 4.37
CA GLY A 93 -4.58 -1.33 3.17
C GLY A 93 -3.85 -0.95 1.88
N LEU A 94 -2.98 0.08 1.91
CA LEU A 94 -2.17 0.47 0.76
C LEU A 94 -1.12 -0.60 0.40
N LEU A 95 -0.56 -1.29 1.40
CA LEU A 95 0.57 -2.19 1.25
C LEU A 95 0.19 -3.68 1.28
N HIS A 96 -1.09 -4.03 1.55
CA HIS A 96 -1.49 -5.44 1.73
C HIS A 96 -1.05 -6.34 0.58
N ASP A 97 -1.10 -5.83 -0.64
CA ASP A 97 -0.80 -6.51 -1.90
C ASP A 97 0.61 -6.19 -2.46
N ILE A 98 1.50 -5.57 -1.67
CA ILE A 98 2.81 -5.12 -2.17
C ILE A 98 3.66 -6.27 -2.76
N GLY A 99 3.44 -7.49 -2.29
CA GLY A 99 4.12 -8.68 -2.78
C GLY A 99 3.81 -9.02 -4.25
N LYS A 100 2.67 -8.58 -4.79
CA LYS A 100 2.31 -8.75 -6.20
C LYS A 100 3.32 -8.07 -7.13
N ILE A 101 3.93 -6.98 -6.69
CA ILE A 101 4.99 -6.30 -7.44
C ILE A 101 6.24 -7.17 -7.52
N VAL A 102 6.57 -7.86 -6.40
CA VAL A 102 7.72 -8.78 -6.37
C VAL A 102 7.50 -9.95 -7.34
N LEU A 103 6.31 -10.56 -7.30
CA LEU A 103 5.94 -11.65 -8.23
C LEU A 103 6.01 -11.19 -9.69
N PHE A 104 5.43 -10.02 -10.00
CA PHE A 104 5.49 -9.45 -11.34
C PHE A 104 6.92 -9.19 -11.81
N SER A 105 7.77 -8.67 -10.94
CA SER A 105 9.18 -8.39 -11.26
C SER A 105 10.01 -9.67 -11.41
N HIS A 106 9.63 -10.74 -10.69
CA HIS A 106 10.29 -12.04 -10.77
C HIS A 106 9.98 -12.77 -12.08
N ASP A 107 8.69 -12.92 -12.42
CA ASP A 107 8.25 -13.51 -13.69
C ASP A 107 6.91 -12.91 -14.13
N LYS A 108 7.01 -11.94 -15.03
CA LYS A 108 5.86 -11.23 -15.59
C LYS A 108 4.85 -12.14 -16.30
N LYS A 109 5.34 -13.19 -17.00
CA LYS A 109 4.46 -14.10 -17.74
C LYS A 109 3.64 -14.96 -16.80
N ARG A 110 4.28 -15.55 -15.78
CA ARG A 110 3.62 -16.34 -14.75
C ARG A 110 2.64 -15.49 -13.95
N PHE A 111 3.03 -14.25 -13.62
CA PHE A 111 2.12 -13.33 -12.92
C PHE A 111 0.87 -13.02 -13.73
N ILE A 112 1.00 -12.72 -15.02
CA ILE A 112 -0.15 -12.52 -15.91
C ILE A 112 -1.00 -13.79 -16.00
N GLN A 113 -0.38 -14.95 -16.04
CA GLN A 113 -1.07 -16.24 -16.05
C GLN A 113 -1.87 -16.46 -14.75
N SER A 114 -1.34 -16.11 -13.59
CA SER A 114 -2.09 -16.19 -12.31
C SER A 114 -3.34 -15.32 -12.33
N LEU A 115 -3.25 -14.10 -12.89
CA LEU A 115 -4.41 -13.20 -13.04
C LEU A 115 -5.51 -13.75 -13.98
N ILE A 116 -5.13 -14.53 -14.99
CA ILE A 116 -6.06 -15.09 -15.97
C ILE A 116 -6.71 -16.38 -15.43
N SER A 117 -5.94 -17.19 -14.70
CA SER A 117 -6.41 -18.46 -14.12
C SER A 117 -7.55 -18.25 -13.13
N GLU A 118 -7.58 -17.11 -12.43
CA GLU A 118 -8.66 -16.72 -11.53
C GLU A 118 -10.00 -16.53 -12.26
N LYS A 119 -9.99 -15.97 -13.48
CA LYS A 119 -11.23 -15.67 -14.23
C LYS A 119 -11.99 -16.89 -14.74
N GLY A 120 -11.36 -18.05 -14.77
CA GLY A 120 -11.97 -19.28 -15.35
C GLY A 120 -12.15 -20.46 -14.40
N LYS A 121 -11.58 -20.41 -13.20
CA LYS A 121 -11.66 -21.48 -12.18
C LYS A 121 -11.87 -20.85 -10.82
N MET A 122 -12.66 -21.45 -9.97
CA MET A 122 -12.91 -21.05 -8.56
C MET A 122 -11.65 -21.17 -7.64
N LYS A 123 -10.44 -21.00 -8.17
CA LYS A 123 -9.23 -20.96 -7.38
C LYS A 123 -9.01 -19.54 -6.92
N ASN A 124 -8.70 -19.37 -5.63
CA ASN A 124 -8.31 -18.07 -5.13
C ASN A 124 -6.93 -17.65 -5.71
N PHE A 125 -6.62 -16.39 -5.62
CA PHE A 125 -5.40 -15.81 -6.18
C PHE A 125 -4.14 -16.44 -5.59
N VAL A 126 -4.14 -16.68 -4.28
CA VAL A 126 -3.05 -17.26 -3.52
C VAL A 126 -2.70 -18.66 -4.02
N ASP A 127 -3.72 -19.53 -4.26
CA ASP A 127 -3.50 -20.87 -4.78
C ASP A 127 -2.87 -20.88 -6.17
N SER A 128 -3.32 -19.95 -7.04
CA SER A 128 -2.75 -19.79 -8.39
C SER A 128 -1.29 -19.34 -8.35
N GLU A 129 -0.95 -18.46 -7.43
CA GLU A 129 0.43 -18.03 -7.22
C GLU A 129 1.29 -19.15 -6.68
N GLN A 130 0.81 -19.91 -5.69
CA GLN A 130 1.50 -21.08 -5.15
C GLN A 130 1.79 -22.13 -6.22
N GLU A 131 0.83 -22.43 -7.10
CA GLU A 131 1.04 -23.37 -8.20
C GLU A 131 2.09 -22.90 -9.21
N LEU A 132 2.09 -21.60 -9.52
CA LEU A 132 2.94 -21.06 -10.58
C LEU A 132 4.35 -20.67 -10.09
N PHE A 133 4.45 -20.19 -8.84
CA PHE A 133 5.70 -19.65 -8.28
C PHE A 133 6.30 -20.52 -7.17
N GLY A 134 5.49 -21.34 -6.50
CA GLY A 134 5.87 -22.03 -5.26
C GLY A 134 5.76 -21.14 -4.02
N PHE A 135 5.34 -19.90 -4.17
CA PHE A 135 5.10 -18.91 -3.12
C PHE A 135 4.09 -17.85 -3.59
N SER A 136 3.45 -17.17 -2.63
CA SER A 136 2.40 -16.19 -2.89
C SER A 136 2.87 -14.74 -2.70
N HIS A 137 1.99 -13.79 -3.07
CA HIS A 137 2.19 -12.37 -2.77
C HIS A 137 2.16 -12.09 -1.26
N ILE A 138 1.50 -12.92 -0.46
CA ILE A 138 1.47 -12.81 1.01
C ILE A 138 2.89 -12.96 1.55
N GLU A 139 3.57 -14.05 1.20
CA GLU A 139 4.91 -14.38 1.68
C GLU A 139 5.94 -13.37 1.20
N THR A 140 5.90 -13.02 -0.09
CA THR A 140 6.81 -12.02 -0.66
C THR A 140 6.58 -10.62 -0.11
N GLY A 141 5.33 -10.24 0.13
CA GLY A 141 4.96 -8.99 0.77
C GLY A 141 5.44 -8.92 2.22
N TYR A 142 5.17 -9.97 3.00
CA TYR A 142 5.64 -10.09 4.38
C TYR A 142 7.18 -9.99 4.47
N PHE A 143 7.90 -10.69 3.59
CA PHE A 143 9.35 -10.62 3.54
C PHE A 143 9.85 -9.22 3.23
N LEU A 144 9.28 -8.56 2.22
CA LEU A 144 9.65 -7.20 1.81
C LEU A 144 9.43 -6.21 2.96
N ILE A 145 8.25 -6.21 3.56
CA ILE A 145 7.89 -5.30 4.66
C ILE A 145 8.73 -5.56 5.91
N SER A 146 9.09 -6.82 6.18
CA SER A 146 9.98 -7.18 7.28
C SER A 146 11.38 -6.61 7.09
N LYS A 147 11.91 -6.66 5.87
CA LYS A 147 13.21 -6.05 5.53
C LYS A 147 13.21 -4.54 5.63
N LEU A 148 12.07 -3.90 5.40
CA LEU A 148 11.91 -2.45 5.50
C LEU A 148 11.65 -1.96 6.94
N GLY A 149 11.57 -2.86 7.93
CA GLY A 149 11.45 -2.50 9.34
C GLY A 149 10.08 -1.95 9.76
N PHE A 150 9.00 -2.34 9.08
CA PHE A 150 7.65 -1.94 9.45
C PHE A 150 7.18 -2.61 10.76
N SER A 151 6.15 -2.04 11.40
CA SER A 151 5.56 -2.54 12.65
C SER A 151 4.97 -3.96 12.50
N GLY A 152 4.79 -4.65 13.63
CA GLY A 152 4.13 -5.96 13.69
C GLY A 152 2.74 -5.94 13.07
N THR A 153 1.93 -4.95 13.43
CA THR A 153 0.55 -4.78 12.92
C THR A 153 0.49 -4.77 11.38
N ILE A 154 1.40 -4.04 10.71
CA ILE A 154 1.41 -3.99 9.24
C ILE A 154 1.80 -5.35 8.66
N LYS A 155 2.77 -6.04 9.29
CA LYS A 155 3.19 -7.39 8.90
C LYS A 155 2.05 -8.40 9.03
N ASP A 156 1.32 -8.35 10.13
CA ASP A 156 0.19 -9.26 10.41
C ASP A 156 -0.94 -9.04 9.42
N ILE A 157 -1.26 -7.78 9.09
CA ILE A 157 -2.27 -7.48 8.08
C ILE A 157 -1.86 -8.05 6.72
N ILE A 158 -0.61 -7.88 6.30
CA ILE A 158 -0.12 -8.45 5.04
C ILE A 158 -0.17 -9.98 5.08
N LEU A 159 0.16 -10.59 6.19
CA LEU A 159 0.18 -12.04 6.32
C LEU A 159 -1.22 -12.66 6.31
N TYR A 160 -2.20 -11.98 6.94
CA TYR A 160 -3.52 -12.56 7.22
C TYR A 160 -4.68 -11.94 6.44
N HIS A 161 -4.45 -10.99 5.50
CA HIS A 161 -5.57 -10.31 4.82
C HIS A 161 -6.45 -11.23 3.96
N HIS A 162 -5.95 -12.37 3.52
CA HIS A 162 -6.75 -13.41 2.87
C HIS A 162 -7.36 -14.43 3.82
N TYR A 163 -6.79 -14.56 5.02
CA TYR A 163 -7.16 -15.56 6.01
C TYR A 163 -7.20 -14.91 7.41
N PRO A 164 -8.11 -13.93 7.62
CA PRO A 164 -8.15 -13.15 8.87
C PRO A 164 -8.45 -14.00 10.10
N GLU A 165 -9.05 -15.17 9.93
CA GLU A 165 -9.31 -16.14 10.99
C GLU A 165 -8.06 -16.72 11.63
N TYR A 166 -6.91 -16.61 10.99
CA TYR A 166 -5.61 -17.04 11.54
C TYR A 166 -4.84 -15.90 12.21
N ALA A 167 -5.35 -14.68 12.15
CA ALA A 167 -4.73 -13.57 12.90
C ALA A 167 -4.97 -13.79 14.40
N SER A 168 -3.89 -13.78 15.19
CA SER A 168 -4.01 -13.87 16.65
C SER A 168 -4.79 -12.66 17.19
N GLU A 169 -5.71 -12.89 18.13
CA GLU A 169 -6.38 -11.84 18.91
C GLU A 169 -5.36 -11.17 19.84
N ASN A 170 -4.53 -10.24 19.32
CA ASN A 170 -3.58 -9.46 20.10
C ASN A 170 -3.89 -7.97 19.98
#